data_5db54cb4985aa0471fa58232f7c0f9f5
#
_entry.id   5db54cb4985aa0471fa58232f7c0f9f5
#
_cell.length_a   1.000
_cell.length_b   1.000
_cell.length_c   1.000
_cell.angle_alpha   90.00
_cell.angle_beta   90.00
_cell.angle_gamma   90.00
#
_symmetry.space_group_name_H-M   'P 1'
#
loop_
_entity.id
_entity.type
_entity.pdbx_description
1 polymer ?
#
loop_
_entity_poly.entity_id
_entity_poly.type
_entity_poly.pdbx_seq_one_letter_code
_entity_poly.pdbx_strand_id
1 'polypeptide(L)'
;MTTRPILGVITTSVPSQNDPRSRASYTPKAVWCQLAKAAVEQGLTLCLFRPEDLLPTKGAVVGYVSVGGTWTRTQTPLPDIVYENVYVHLATKPDVRAARRFFRDRGTPLFNPRLGNKHELAEWIRQDRALWQHHPETELLVEAQQVFQMLERYERVYLKPLHGSSGQGILEIAPYHQQRFSVRAAKFSNTKQPLDVAMTRTELVRLIRRECKRRPFLLQQGVELIHIDKGKVDLRTHLQRNRRGKWEQVALVVKRGRPNSIVSNYHAGGSRHDWKWLEEAVRGERTRLPKLDEVFDLSERIARSYTEKAPRLAALGLDLGLDRQGKLWLLDVNARPGRNILDADQVARCAELHAEFAAYLLER
;
A
#
# COMPACT_ATOMS: atom_id res chain seq x y z
N MET A 1 38.73 14.74 2.52
CA MET A 1 37.54 14.46 1.69
C MET A 1 36.41 14.12 2.63
N THR A 2 35.41 14.95 2.76
CA THR A 2 34.22 14.65 3.55
C THR A 2 33.49 13.44 2.94
N THR A 3 33.40 12.36 3.69
CA THR A 3 32.63 11.18 3.27
C THR A 3 31.17 11.54 3.11
N ARG A 4 30.57 11.22 1.95
CA ARG A 4 29.15 11.45 1.71
C ARG A 4 28.29 10.67 2.71
N PRO A 5 27.20 11.25 3.26
CA PRO A 5 26.28 10.52 4.11
C PRO A 5 25.72 9.27 3.41
N ILE A 6 25.45 8.22 4.20
CA ILE A 6 24.98 6.93 3.68
C ILE A 6 23.47 6.84 3.83
N LEU A 7 22.75 6.73 2.70
CA LEU A 7 21.36 6.28 2.65
C LEU A 7 21.34 4.74 2.66
N GLY A 8 21.01 4.16 3.80
CA GLY A 8 20.79 2.73 3.93
C GLY A 8 19.39 2.33 3.50
N VAL A 9 19.26 1.26 2.72
CA VAL A 9 17.94 0.66 2.43
C VAL A 9 17.87 -0.71 3.07
N ILE A 10 17.00 -0.84 4.09
CA ILE A 10 16.67 -2.19 4.61
C ILE A 10 15.74 -2.87 3.62
N THR A 11 16.21 -3.94 2.99
CA THR A 11 15.41 -4.67 1.99
C THR A 11 15.69 -6.17 2.03
N THR A 12 14.69 -6.97 1.69
CA THR A 12 14.80 -8.42 1.50
C THR A 12 14.91 -8.82 0.03
N SER A 13 15.03 -7.84 -0.87
CA SER A 13 15.09 -8.07 -2.32
C SER A 13 16.51 -8.24 -2.87
N VAL A 14 17.54 -8.11 -2.02
CA VAL A 14 18.94 -8.38 -2.37
C VAL A 14 19.36 -9.78 -1.89
N PRO A 15 20.37 -10.44 -2.51
CA PRO A 15 20.86 -11.73 -2.07
C PRO A 15 21.36 -11.71 -0.62
N SER A 16 21.13 -12.78 0.12
CA SER A 16 21.73 -12.98 1.46
C SER A 16 23.20 -13.41 1.34
N GLN A 17 23.94 -13.38 2.45
CA GLN A 17 25.33 -13.82 2.50
C GLN A 17 25.54 -15.26 1.99
N ASN A 18 24.57 -16.13 2.25
CA ASN A 18 24.62 -17.55 1.87
C ASN A 18 24.06 -17.82 0.45
N ASP A 19 23.57 -16.80 -0.24
CA ASP A 19 23.10 -16.93 -1.62
C ASP A 19 24.32 -16.97 -2.57
N PRO A 20 24.47 -17.97 -3.45
CA PRO A 20 25.56 -18.04 -4.42
C PRO A 20 25.70 -16.75 -5.25
N ARG A 21 24.59 -16.07 -5.53
CA ARG A 21 24.57 -14.79 -6.25
C ARG A 21 25.23 -13.65 -5.49
N SER A 22 25.45 -13.78 -4.17
CA SER A 22 26.15 -12.76 -3.38
C SER A 22 27.65 -12.69 -3.65
N ARG A 23 28.23 -13.73 -4.25
CA ARG A 23 29.65 -13.84 -4.58
C ARG A 23 29.98 -13.40 -6.00
N ALA A 24 28.99 -13.32 -6.88
CA ALA A 24 29.13 -12.83 -8.26
C ALA A 24 28.84 -11.32 -8.33
N SER A 25 29.14 -10.69 -9.47
CA SER A 25 28.68 -9.32 -9.73
C SER A 25 27.14 -9.29 -9.71
N TYR A 26 26.58 -8.78 -8.63
CA TYR A 26 25.13 -8.65 -8.47
C TYR A 26 24.64 -7.38 -9.15
N THR A 27 23.71 -7.52 -10.07
CA THR A 27 22.98 -6.38 -10.65
C THR A 27 21.61 -6.27 -9.96
N PRO A 28 21.38 -5.22 -9.17
CA PRO A 28 20.10 -4.98 -8.53
C PRO A 28 18.99 -4.71 -9.55
N LYS A 29 17.74 -4.80 -9.10
CA LYS A 29 16.60 -4.36 -9.91
C LYS A 29 16.77 -2.90 -10.33
N ALA A 30 16.26 -2.54 -11.51
CA ALA A 30 16.38 -1.19 -12.09
C ALA A 30 16.02 -0.06 -11.11
N VAL A 31 14.99 -0.26 -10.26
CA VAL A 31 14.60 0.72 -9.24
C VAL A 31 15.73 1.06 -8.25
N TRP A 32 16.60 0.10 -7.92
CA TRP A 32 17.75 0.36 -7.03
C TRP A 32 18.86 1.09 -7.75
N CYS A 33 19.05 0.82 -9.04
CA CYS A 33 20.00 1.56 -9.88
C CYS A 33 19.56 3.01 -10.04
N GLN A 34 18.27 3.26 -10.27
CA GLN A 34 17.69 4.61 -10.31
C GLN A 34 17.83 5.32 -8.96
N LEU A 35 17.55 4.65 -7.84
CA LEU A 35 17.73 5.24 -6.52
C LEU A 35 19.20 5.54 -6.21
N ALA A 36 20.15 4.70 -6.65
CA ALA A 36 21.58 4.97 -6.47
C ALA A 36 22.02 6.23 -7.23
N LYS A 37 21.56 6.39 -8.48
CA LYS A 37 21.80 7.60 -9.27
C LYS A 37 21.23 8.84 -8.57
N ALA A 38 19.95 8.80 -8.20
CA ALA A 38 19.29 9.89 -7.51
C ALA A 38 19.94 10.22 -6.15
N ALA A 39 20.41 9.22 -5.40
CA ALA A 39 21.14 9.42 -4.15
C ALA A 39 22.44 10.22 -4.38
N VAL A 40 23.20 9.89 -5.42
CA VAL A 40 24.43 10.62 -5.78
C VAL A 40 24.12 12.09 -6.12
N GLU A 41 23.03 12.36 -6.82
CA GLU A 41 22.56 13.72 -7.15
C GLU A 41 22.20 14.54 -5.92
N GLN A 42 21.76 13.85 -4.84
CA GLN A 42 21.49 14.46 -3.52
C GLN A 42 22.72 14.44 -2.57
N GLY A 43 23.91 14.11 -3.07
CA GLY A 43 25.12 14.03 -2.26
C GLY A 43 25.20 12.83 -1.32
N LEU A 44 24.39 11.79 -1.53
CA LEU A 44 24.32 10.60 -0.71
C LEU A 44 25.00 9.39 -1.37
N THR A 45 25.44 8.43 -0.56
CA THR A 45 25.89 7.11 -1.01
C THR A 45 24.80 6.08 -0.66
N LEU A 46 24.33 5.28 -1.63
CA LEU A 46 23.34 4.25 -1.39
C LEU A 46 23.98 2.93 -0.94
N CYS A 47 23.45 2.37 0.16
CA CYS A 47 23.79 1.03 0.63
C CYS A 47 22.52 0.18 0.79
N LEU A 48 22.40 -0.91 0.00
CA LEU A 48 21.30 -1.87 0.12
C LEU A 48 21.73 -3.02 1.03
N PHE A 49 21.03 -3.26 2.12
CA PHE A 49 21.37 -4.32 3.06
C PHE A 49 20.13 -5.05 3.58
N ARG A 50 20.34 -6.30 4.01
CA ARG A 50 19.28 -7.08 4.65
C ARG A 50 19.31 -6.85 6.17
N PRO A 51 18.18 -7.07 6.88
CA PRO A 51 18.15 -6.92 8.34
C PRO A 51 19.22 -7.72 9.07
N GLU A 52 19.51 -8.94 8.60
CA GLU A 52 20.54 -9.84 9.15
C GLU A 52 21.97 -9.43 8.85
N ASP A 53 22.19 -8.52 7.91
CA ASP A 53 23.53 -7.99 7.56
C ASP A 53 23.94 -6.79 8.44
N LEU A 54 23.11 -6.38 9.38
CA LEU A 54 23.43 -5.37 10.39
C LEU A 54 24.40 -5.95 11.41
N LEU A 55 25.49 -5.25 11.69
CA LEU A 55 26.56 -5.62 12.63
C LEU A 55 26.62 -4.60 13.79
N PRO A 56 25.71 -4.67 14.78
CA PRO A 56 25.58 -3.66 15.84
C PRO A 56 26.87 -3.46 16.63
N THR A 57 27.55 -4.54 17.00
CA THR A 57 28.78 -4.52 17.80
C THR A 57 29.99 -3.93 17.07
N LYS A 58 29.98 -3.95 15.72
CA LYS A 58 31.01 -3.37 14.88
C LYS A 58 30.68 -1.96 14.41
N GLY A 59 29.51 -1.42 14.73
CA GLY A 59 29.04 -0.14 14.22
C GLY A 59 28.98 -0.09 12.69
N ALA A 60 28.56 -1.19 12.03
CA ALA A 60 28.65 -1.37 10.59
C ALA A 60 27.46 -2.13 10.00
N VAL A 61 27.35 -2.09 8.68
CA VAL A 61 26.46 -2.97 7.90
C VAL A 61 27.27 -3.61 6.77
N VAL A 62 26.89 -4.81 6.34
CA VAL A 62 27.39 -5.43 5.11
C VAL A 62 26.32 -5.31 4.04
N GLY A 63 26.58 -4.55 2.99
CA GLY A 63 25.57 -4.26 1.98
C GLY A 63 26.14 -4.07 0.59
N TYR A 64 25.25 -3.91 -0.37
CA TYR A 64 25.60 -3.60 -1.75
C TYR A 64 25.69 -2.09 -1.94
N VAL A 65 26.86 -1.61 -2.32
CA VAL A 65 27.13 -0.20 -2.61
C VAL A 65 27.44 -0.04 -4.09
N SER A 66 26.90 1.01 -4.70
CA SER A 66 27.19 1.35 -6.10
C SER A 66 28.28 2.41 -6.17
N VAL A 67 29.34 2.12 -6.90
CA VAL A 67 30.40 3.08 -7.25
C VAL A 67 30.56 3.06 -8.77
N GLY A 68 30.32 4.20 -9.43
CA GLY A 68 30.39 4.29 -10.89
C GLY A 68 29.48 3.32 -11.64
N GLY A 69 28.33 2.94 -11.06
CA GLY A 69 27.39 1.98 -11.65
C GLY A 69 27.70 0.50 -11.36
N THR A 70 28.88 0.19 -10.80
CA THR A 70 29.25 -1.15 -10.36
C THR A 70 28.81 -1.39 -8.93
N TRP A 71 28.16 -2.54 -8.69
CA TRP A 71 27.69 -2.92 -7.37
C TRP A 71 28.60 -3.93 -6.70
N THR A 72 29.09 -3.58 -5.53
CA THR A 72 29.96 -4.47 -4.74
C THR A 72 29.36 -4.69 -3.35
N ARG A 73 29.44 -5.92 -2.85
CA ARG A 73 29.07 -6.24 -1.47
C ARG A 73 30.26 -5.96 -0.56
N THR A 74 30.11 -5.00 0.34
CA THR A 74 31.20 -4.56 1.21
C THR A 74 30.67 -4.17 2.60
N GLN A 75 31.55 -4.12 3.58
CA GLN A 75 31.25 -3.55 4.89
C GLN A 75 31.37 -2.02 4.81
N THR A 76 30.35 -1.32 5.29
CA THR A 76 30.29 0.14 5.39
C THR A 76 30.01 0.56 6.83
N PRO A 77 30.30 1.80 7.23
CA PRO A 77 29.76 2.39 8.44
C PRO A 77 28.21 2.26 8.49
N LEU A 78 27.65 2.44 9.67
CA LEU A 78 26.18 2.51 9.82
C LEU A 78 25.62 3.65 8.97
N PRO A 79 24.47 3.44 8.32
CA PRO A 79 23.81 4.50 7.57
C PRO A 79 23.45 5.70 8.45
N ASP A 80 23.56 6.90 7.87
CA ASP A 80 23.13 8.16 8.50
C ASP A 80 21.62 8.33 8.47
N ILE A 81 20.97 7.73 7.47
CA ILE A 81 19.52 7.66 7.30
C ILE A 81 19.12 6.33 6.69
N VAL A 82 17.94 5.82 7.06
CA VAL A 82 17.47 4.50 6.65
C VAL A 82 16.10 4.58 5.99
N TYR A 83 16.02 4.05 4.76
CA TYR A 83 14.76 3.78 4.07
C TYR A 83 14.30 2.34 4.36
N GLU A 84 13.12 2.16 4.94
CA GLU A 84 12.58 0.84 5.18
C GLU A 84 11.75 0.33 3.99
N ASN A 85 12.27 -0.68 3.28
CA ASN A 85 11.62 -1.32 2.14
C ASN A 85 11.55 -2.85 2.29
N VAL A 86 10.94 -3.30 3.39
CA VAL A 86 10.71 -4.73 3.66
C VAL A 86 9.29 -5.12 3.29
N TYR A 87 9.10 -6.24 2.61
CA TYR A 87 7.78 -6.76 2.26
C TYR A 87 6.89 -6.92 3.50
N VAL A 88 5.59 -6.60 3.36
CA VAL A 88 4.63 -6.58 4.47
C VAL A 88 4.57 -7.91 5.24
N HIS A 89 4.60 -9.05 4.54
CA HIS A 89 4.58 -10.39 5.15
C HIS A 89 5.87 -10.75 5.91
N LEU A 90 6.97 -10.02 5.66
CA LEU A 90 8.25 -10.19 6.37
C LEU A 90 8.46 -9.13 7.46
N ALA A 91 7.61 -8.11 7.50
CA ALA A 91 7.79 -6.94 8.36
C ALA A 91 7.75 -7.25 9.88
N THR A 92 7.23 -8.41 10.27
CA THR A 92 7.15 -8.85 11.66
C THR A 92 8.24 -9.85 12.06
N LYS A 93 9.15 -10.20 11.15
CA LYS A 93 10.27 -11.10 11.46
C LYS A 93 11.17 -10.52 12.56
N PRO A 94 11.77 -11.38 13.42
CA PRO A 94 12.60 -10.94 14.55
C PRO A 94 13.77 -10.03 14.13
N ASP A 95 14.48 -10.38 13.07
CA ASP A 95 15.59 -9.64 12.49
C ASP A 95 15.18 -8.23 12.02
N VAL A 96 14.03 -8.12 11.34
CA VAL A 96 13.46 -6.84 10.91
C VAL A 96 13.08 -5.96 12.12
N ARG A 97 12.47 -6.57 13.15
CA ARG A 97 12.14 -5.85 14.38
C ARG A 97 13.39 -5.38 15.12
N ALA A 98 14.42 -6.22 15.17
CA ALA A 98 15.70 -5.89 15.81
C ALA A 98 16.39 -4.73 15.09
N ALA A 99 16.47 -4.76 13.75
CA ALA A 99 17.05 -3.67 12.97
C ALA A 99 16.30 -2.35 13.18
N ARG A 100 14.95 -2.35 13.17
CA ARG A 100 14.14 -1.15 13.46
C ARG A 100 14.43 -0.60 14.85
N ARG A 101 14.48 -1.47 15.87
CA ARG A 101 14.76 -1.08 17.24
C ARG A 101 16.14 -0.45 17.31
N PHE A 102 17.14 -1.11 16.76
CA PHE A 102 18.52 -0.63 16.74
C PHE A 102 18.64 0.80 16.18
N PHE A 103 18.11 1.07 14.98
CA PHE A 103 18.18 2.40 14.38
C PHE A 103 17.37 3.44 15.16
N ARG A 104 16.22 3.07 15.69
CA ARG A 104 15.41 3.95 16.54
C ARG A 104 16.16 4.33 17.82
N ASP A 105 16.71 3.35 18.54
CA ASP A 105 17.38 3.53 19.83
C ASP A 105 18.69 4.33 19.66
N ARG A 106 19.29 4.28 18.47
CA ARG A 106 20.43 5.09 18.06
C ARG A 106 20.03 6.52 17.62
N GLY A 107 18.76 6.81 17.43
CA GLY A 107 18.30 8.09 16.88
C GLY A 107 18.49 8.25 15.36
N THR A 108 18.97 7.22 14.64
CA THR A 108 19.09 7.25 13.17
C THR A 108 17.71 7.44 12.54
N PRO A 109 17.50 8.45 11.68
CA PRO A 109 16.25 8.64 11.00
C PRO A 109 15.88 7.41 10.15
N LEU A 110 14.77 6.76 10.49
CA LEU A 110 14.21 5.67 9.70
C LEU A 110 12.89 6.16 9.09
N PHE A 111 12.82 6.21 7.76
CA PHE A 111 11.64 6.71 7.07
C PHE A 111 10.89 5.64 6.28
N ASN A 112 9.69 5.98 5.88
CA ASN A 112 8.68 5.10 5.29
C ASN A 112 8.32 3.91 6.20
N PRO A 113 7.98 4.18 7.48
CA PRO A 113 7.66 3.14 8.44
C PRO A 113 6.43 2.35 7.99
N ARG A 114 6.26 1.17 8.55
CA ARG A 114 5.00 0.46 8.44
C ARG A 114 3.92 1.29 9.16
N LEU A 115 2.84 1.60 8.47
CA LEU A 115 1.62 2.12 9.08
C LEU A 115 0.89 1.00 9.84
N GLY A 116 -0.07 1.37 10.64
CA GLY A 116 -0.93 0.47 11.38
C GLY A 116 -1.71 -0.54 10.51
N ASN A 117 -2.52 -1.34 11.12
CA ASN A 117 -3.45 -2.21 10.41
C ASN A 117 -4.64 -1.40 9.84
N LYS A 118 -5.49 -2.03 9.03
CA LYS A 118 -6.62 -1.35 8.38
C LYS A 118 -7.60 -0.68 9.34
N HIS A 119 -7.78 -1.21 10.54
CA HIS A 119 -8.64 -0.61 11.56
C HIS A 119 -8.01 0.67 12.13
N GLU A 120 -6.74 0.61 12.51
CA GLU A 120 -6.01 1.78 13.00
C GLU A 120 -5.98 2.90 11.95
N LEU A 121 -5.80 2.57 10.67
CA LEU A 121 -5.82 3.53 9.58
C LEU A 121 -7.21 4.17 9.39
N ALA A 122 -8.29 3.39 9.51
CA ALA A 122 -9.66 3.90 9.47
C ALA A 122 -9.95 4.83 10.66
N GLU A 123 -9.49 4.47 11.87
CA GLU A 123 -9.63 5.32 13.05
C GLU A 123 -8.87 6.64 12.94
N TRP A 124 -7.72 6.67 12.27
CA TRP A 124 -7.00 7.93 12.01
C TRP A 124 -7.80 8.86 11.10
N ILE A 125 -8.40 8.34 10.01
CA ILE A 125 -9.26 9.12 9.12
C ILE A 125 -10.55 9.56 9.83
N ARG A 126 -11.07 8.74 10.74
CA ARG A 126 -12.28 9.07 11.51
C ARG A 126 -12.12 10.32 12.37
N GLN A 127 -10.91 10.65 12.81
CA GLN A 127 -10.60 11.85 13.58
C GLN A 127 -10.73 13.14 12.75
N ASP A 128 -10.65 13.06 11.42
CA ASP A 128 -10.85 14.17 10.50
C ASP A 128 -12.25 14.08 9.87
N ARG A 129 -13.20 14.90 10.36
CA ARG A 129 -14.58 14.90 9.88
C ARG A 129 -14.70 15.16 8.37
N ALA A 130 -13.82 15.98 7.80
CA ALA A 130 -13.81 16.30 6.38
C ALA A 130 -13.28 15.15 5.50
N LEU A 131 -12.43 14.30 6.04
CA LEU A 131 -11.96 13.10 5.37
C LEU A 131 -12.88 11.91 5.62
N TRP A 132 -13.48 11.83 6.82
CA TRP A 132 -14.37 10.71 7.18
C TRP A 132 -15.57 10.56 6.24
N GLN A 133 -16.12 11.65 5.73
CA GLN A 133 -17.20 11.60 4.74
C GLN A 133 -16.83 10.87 3.44
N HIS A 134 -15.52 10.73 3.16
CA HIS A 134 -14.98 9.99 2.02
C HIS A 134 -14.63 8.53 2.38
N HIS A 135 -14.79 8.11 3.62
CA HIS A 135 -14.50 6.76 4.05
C HIS A 135 -15.79 5.96 4.21
N PRO A 136 -15.93 4.76 3.61
CA PRO A 136 -17.07 3.89 3.87
C PRO A 136 -17.18 3.58 5.36
N GLU A 137 -18.39 3.53 5.90
CA GLU A 137 -18.58 3.14 7.30
C GLU A 137 -17.86 1.82 7.56
N THR A 138 -17.03 1.80 8.59
CA THR A 138 -16.12 0.67 8.87
C THR A 138 -16.03 0.47 10.37
N GLU A 139 -16.16 -0.78 10.81
CA GLU A 139 -16.00 -1.17 12.20
C GLU A 139 -15.25 -2.50 12.33
N LEU A 140 -14.72 -2.78 13.51
CA LEU A 140 -14.14 -4.09 13.81
C LEU A 140 -15.26 -5.12 13.95
N LEU A 141 -15.17 -6.23 13.22
CA LEU A 141 -16.12 -7.32 13.33
C LEU A 141 -15.82 -8.15 14.59
N VAL A 142 -16.69 -8.03 15.59
CA VAL A 142 -16.62 -8.78 16.85
C VAL A 142 -17.61 -9.95 16.82
N GLU A 143 -18.81 -9.70 16.33
CA GLU A 143 -19.87 -10.69 16.26
C GLU A 143 -20.65 -10.67 14.95
N ALA A 144 -21.20 -11.81 14.57
CA ALA A 144 -21.90 -11.95 13.29
C ALA A 144 -23.16 -11.08 13.18
N GLN A 145 -23.76 -10.66 14.29
CA GLN A 145 -24.97 -9.81 14.31
C GLN A 145 -24.70 -8.44 13.68
N GLN A 146 -23.49 -7.88 13.83
CA GLN A 146 -23.10 -6.61 13.22
C GLN A 146 -23.30 -6.61 11.70
N VAL A 147 -23.04 -7.75 11.04
CA VAL A 147 -23.22 -7.90 9.58
C VAL A 147 -24.67 -7.62 9.20
N PHE A 148 -25.63 -8.16 9.94
CA PHE A 148 -27.06 -7.97 9.66
C PHE A 148 -27.51 -6.55 9.97
N GLN A 149 -27.04 -5.96 11.07
CA GLN A 149 -27.32 -4.56 11.44
C GLN A 149 -26.79 -3.58 10.37
N MET A 150 -25.61 -3.86 9.80
CA MET A 150 -25.08 -3.03 8.71
C MET A 150 -25.84 -3.25 7.40
N LEU A 151 -26.32 -4.47 7.12
CA LEU A 151 -27.16 -4.77 5.95
C LEU A 151 -28.57 -4.16 6.04
N GLU A 152 -29.06 -3.80 7.23
CA GLU A 152 -30.31 -3.03 7.39
C GLU A 152 -30.18 -1.59 6.87
N ARG A 153 -28.94 -1.05 6.83
CA ARG A 153 -28.63 0.32 6.38
C ARG A 153 -28.05 0.39 4.97
N TYR A 154 -27.41 -0.70 4.53
CA TYR A 154 -26.70 -0.75 3.26
C TYR A 154 -27.04 -2.01 2.47
N GLU A 155 -27.18 -1.88 1.17
CA GLU A 155 -27.53 -2.99 0.26
C GLU A 155 -26.49 -4.12 0.26
N ARG A 156 -25.23 -3.82 0.63
CA ARG A 156 -24.15 -4.78 0.71
C ARG A 156 -23.11 -4.36 1.73
N VAL A 157 -22.35 -5.35 2.22
CA VAL A 157 -21.21 -5.13 3.11
C VAL A 157 -20.02 -5.96 2.68
N TYR A 158 -18.83 -5.54 3.11
CA TYR A 158 -17.59 -6.28 2.90
C TYR A 158 -16.98 -6.70 4.24
N LEU A 159 -16.57 -7.97 4.33
CA LEU A 159 -15.67 -8.42 5.38
C LEU A 159 -14.25 -8.41 4.81
N LYS A 160 -13.40 -7.56 5.36
CA LYS A 160 -12.01 -7.40 4.94
C LYS A 160 -11.08 -7.92 6.04
N PRO A 161 -10.17 -8.89 5.77
CA PRO A 161 -9.17 -9.29 6.76
C PRO A 161 -8.39 -8.08 7.26
N LEU A 162 -8.20 -7.98 8.57
CA LEU A 162 -7.46 -6.88 9.21
C LEU A 162 -6.01 -6.81 8.71
N HIS A 163 -5.43 -7.99 8.44
CA HIS A 163 -4.12 -8.14 7.84
C HIS A 163 -4.25 -8.85 6.50
N GLY A 164 -3.57 -8.35 5.48
CA GLY A 164 -3.60 -8.93 4.14
C GLY A 164 -3.55 -7.86 3.05
N SER A 165 -3.29 -8.30 1.84
CA SER A 165 -3.18 -7.46 0.65
C SER A 165 -3.81 -8.16 -0.55
N SER A 166 -3.90 -7.47 -1.68
CA SER A 166 -4.31 -8.05 -2.98
C SER A 166 -5.71 -8.64 -3.01
N GLY A 167 -6.62 -8.19 -2.13
CA GLY A 167 -8.02 -8.64 -2.13
C GLY A 167 -8.25 -10.07 -1.63
N GLN A 168 -7.25 -10.73 -1.05
CA GLN A 168 -7.38 -12.09 -0.55
C GLN A 168 -8.28 -12.16 0.67
N GLY A 169 -9.27 -13.06 0.62
CA GLY A 169 -10.19 -13.35 1.71
C GLY A 169 -11.20 -12.23 2.00
N ILE A 170 -11.38 -11.29 1.08
CA ILE A 170 -12.50 -10.35 1.14
C ILE A 170 -13.77 -11.09 0.78
N LEU A 171 -14.79 -10.94 1.62
CA LEU A 171 -16.15 -11.42 1.36
C LEU A 171 -17.05 -10.22 1.08
N GLU A 172 -17.83 -10.29 0.02
CA GLU A 172 -18.97 -9.42 -0.25
C GLU A 172 -20.24 -10.17 0.18
N ILE A 173 -21.09 -9.52 0.96
CA ILE A 173 -22.35 -10.09 1.46
C ILE A 173 -23.46 -9.10 1.12
N ALA A 174 -24.53 -9.60 0.51
CA ALA A 174 -25.72 -8.82 0.18
C ALA A 174 -26.99 -9.65 0.41
N PRO A 175 -28.15 -9.02 0.69
CA PRO A 175 -29.42 -9.72 0.68
C PRO A 175 -29.68 -10.40 -0.67
N TYR A 176 -30.34 -11.56 -0.64
CA TYR A 176 -30.75 -12.35 -1.79
C TYR A 176 -32.18 -12.85 -1.61
N HIS A 177 -32.79 -13.41 -2.63
CA HIS A 177 -34.18 -13.88 -2.59
C HIS A 177 -34.47 -14.85 -1.42
N GLN A 178 -35.69 -14.89 -0.94
CA GLN A 178 -36.17 -15.84 0.07
C GLN A 178 -35.38 -15.83 1.40
N GLN A 179 -35.05 -14.64 1.92
CA GLN A 179 -34.29 -14.45 3.18
C GLN A 179 -32.91 -15.12 3.19
N ARG A 180 -32.33 -15.31 2.02
CA ARG A 180 -30.94 -15.77 1.86
C ARG A 180 -30.01 -14.57 1.66
N PHE A 181 -28.73 -14.85 1.69
CA PHE A 181 -27.66 -13.87 1.46
C PHE A 181 -26.74 -14.37 0.35
N SER A 182 -26.47 -13.52 -0.63
CA SER A 182 -25.38 -13.75 -1.58
C SER A 182 -24.06 -13.53 -0.88
N VAL A 183 -23.16 -14.49 -0.96
CA VAL A 183 -21.81 -14.44 -0.38
C VAL A 183 -20.79 -14.68 -1.46
N ARG A 184 -19.99 -13.69 -1.77
CA ARG A 184 -19.04 -13.71 -2.88
C ARG A 184 -17.61 -13.40 -2.40
N ALA A 185 -16.62 -14.05 -3.00
CA ALA A 185 -15.20 -13.75 -2.80
C ALA A 185 -14.43 -13.97 -4.10
N ALA A 186 -13.50 -13.08 -4.44
CA ALA A 186 -12.61 -13.27 -5.59
C ALA A 186 -11.59 -14.39 -5.34
N LYS A 187 -11.11 -14.49 -4.10
CA LYS A 187 -10.18 -15.54 -3.62
C LYS A 187 -10.56 -15.90 -2.20
N PHE A 188 -11.15 -17.07 -2.02
CA PHE A 188 -11.63 -17.52 -0.72
C PHE A 188 -10.68 -18.51 -0.08
N SER A 189 -10.35 -18.28 1.20
CA SER A 189 -9.55 -19.18 2.04
C SER A 189 -8.21 -19.60 1.39
N ASN A 190 -7.68 -20.74 1.77
CA ASN A 190 -6.40 -21.28 1.27
C ASN A 190 -6.50 -21.84 -0.15
N THR A 191 -7.71 -22.11 -0.64
CA THR A 191 -7.94 -22.66 -2.00
C THR A 191 -7.65 -21.68 -3.11
N LYS A 192 -7.62 -20.36 -2.78
CA LYS A 192 -7.53 -19.25 -3.76
C LYS A 192 -8.60 -19.28 -4.86
N GLN A 193 -9.65 -20.11 -4.69
CA GLN A 193 -10.79 -20.20 -5.60
C GLN A 193 -11.81 -19.12 -5.30
N PRO A 194 -12.57 -18.66 -6.29
CA PRO A 194 -13.69 -17.77 -6.06
C PRO A 194 -14.80 -18.49 -5.28
N LEU A 195 -15.56 -17.71 -4.53
CA LEU A 195 -16.80 -18.14 -3.87
C LEU A 195 -17.94 -17.31 -4.46
N ASP A 196 -19.04 -17.96 -4.81
CA ASP A 196 -20.30 -17.31 -5.22
C ASP A 196 -21.45 -18.24 -4.86
N VAL A 197 -22.06 -18.03 -3.70
CA VAL A 197 -23.08 -18.91 -3.13
C VAL A 197 -24.18 -18.12 -2.45
N ALA A 198 -25.38 -18.69 -2.42
CA ALA A 198 -26.48 -18.18 -1.61
C ALA A 198 -26.62 -18.98 -0.31
N MET A 199 -26.59 -18.29 0.81
CA MET A 199 -26.61 -18.88 2.16
C MET A 199 -27.84 -18.44 2.95
N THR A 200 -28.36 -19.31 3.79
CA THR A 200 -29.30 -18.94 4.86
C THR A 200 -28.58 -18.12 5.93
N ARG A 201 -29.33 -17.44 6.78
CA ARG A 201 -28.77 -16.69 7.93
C ARG A 201 -27.90 -17.59 8.82
N THR A 202 -28.35 -18.80 9.10
CA THR A 202 -27.64 -19.75 9.96
C THR A 202 -26.29 -20.18 9.34
N GLU A 203 -26.26 -20.47 8.03
CA GLU A 203 -25.05 -20.84 7.31
C GLU A 203 -24.05 -19.67 7.28
N LEU A 204 -24.54 -18.45 7.03
CA LEU A 204 -23.71 -17.25 7.02
C LEU A 204 -23.10 -16.98 8.40
N VAL A 205 -23.86 -17.10 9.49
CA VAL A 205 -23.34 -16.97 10.86
C VAL A 205 -22.24 -18.01 11.14
N ARG A 206 -22.43 -19.26 10.70
CA ARG A 206 -21.41 -20.31 10.85
C ARG A 206 -20.13 -19.97 10.07
N LEU A 207 -20.28 -19.49 8.82
CA LEU A 207 -19.15 -19.04 7.99
C LEU A 207 -18.39 -17.91 8.70
N ILE A 208 -19.07 -16.83 9.10
CA ILE A 208 -18.48 -15.68 9.77
C ILE A 208 -17.70 -16.11 11.02
N ARG A 209 -18.35 -16.88 11.90
CA ARG A 209 -17.71 -17.38 13.14
C ARG A 209 -16.48 -18.23 12.86
N ARG A 210 -16.52 -19.08 11.84
CA ARG A 210 -15.37 -19.89 11.42
C ARG A 210 -14.21 -19.02 10.92
N GLU A 211 -14.48 -18.03 10.08
CA GLU A 211 -13.43 -17.15 9.54
C GLU A 211 -12.85 -16.21 10.61
N CYS A 212 -13.69 -15.68 11.52
CA CYS A 212 -13.24 -14.83 12.63
C CYS A 212 -12.38 -15.58 13.65
N LYS A 213 -12.60 -16.89 13.85
CA LYS A 213 -11.68 -17.72 14.67
C LYS A 213 -10.27 -17.86 14.07
N ARG A 214 -10.15 -17.70 12.74
CA ARG A 214 -8.87 -17.85 12.02
C ARG A 214 -8.07 -16.54 11.97
N ARG A 215 -8.77 -15.40 11.88
CA ARG A 215 -8.19 -14.06 11.77
C ARG A 215 -9.25 -12.99 12.01
N PRO A 216 -8.84 -11.81 12.50
CA PRO A 216 -9.77 -10.69 12.68
C PRO A 216 -10.18 -10.06 11.32
N PHE A 217 -11.40 -9.51 11.28
CA PHE A 217 -11.97 -8.84 10.13
C PHE A 217 -12.45 -7.43 10.47
N LEU A 218 -12.45 -6.56 9.46
CA LEU A 218 -13.25 -5.37 9.40
C LEU A 218 -14.57 -5.68 8.69
N LEU A 219 -15.66 -5.13 9.20
CA LEU A 219 -16.92 -4.99 8.52
C LEU A 219 -17.00 -3.59 7.94
N GLN A 220 -17.28 -3.49 6.64
CA GLN A 220 -17.30 -2.23 5.92
C GLN A 220 -18.53 -2.13 5.03
N GLN A 221 -19.14 -0.95 5.00
CA GLN A 221 -20.18 -0.55 4.04
C GLN A 221 -19.76 -0.87 2.61
N GLY A 222 -20.64 -1.46 1.83
CA GLY A 222 -20.46 -1.65 0.41
C GLY A 222 -20.87 -0.41 -0.38
N VAL A 223 -19.90 0.28 -0.96
CA VAL A 223 -20.14 1.42 -1.84
C VAL A 223 -20.45 0.93 -3.25
N GLU A 224 -21.47 1.50 -3.89
CA GLU A 224 -21.78 1.24 -5.28
C GLU A 224 -20.85 2.07 -6.19
N LEU A 225 -19.76 1.43 -6.60
CA LEU A 225 -18.79 2.05 -7.52
C LEU A 225 -19.28 1.99 -8.96
N ILE A 226 -18.77 2.89 -9.80
CA ILE A 226 -19.00 2.83 -11.24
C ILE A 226 -18.46 1.52 -11.83
N HIS A 227 -19.15 1.05 -12.87
CA HIS A 227 -18.76 -0.15 -13.61
C HIS A 227 -18.62 0.20 -15.08
N ILE A 228 -17.53 -0.25 -15.70
CA ILE A 228 -17.32 -0.18 -17.15
C ILE A 228 -17.16 -1.60 -17.65
N ASP A 229 -17.94 -2.01 -18.66
CA ASP A 229 -18.01 -3.39 -19.16
C ASP A 229 -18.17 -4.42 -18.03
N LYS A 230 -19.08 -4.16 -17.08
CA LYS A 230 -19.34 -4.99 -15.89
C LYS A 230 -18.17 -5.13 -14.92
N GLY A 231 -17.05 -4.40 -15.13
CA GLY A 231 -15.90 -4.37 -14.24
C GLY A 231 -15.96 -3.14 -13.31
N LYS A 232 -15.79 -3.34 -12.00
CA LYS A 232 -15.67 -2.24 -11.04
C LYS A 232 -14.47 -1.36 -11.37
N VAL A 233 -14.63 -0.04 -11.25
CA VAL A 233 -13.55 0.91 -11.46
C VAL A 233 -13.16 1.54 -10.14
N ASP A 234 -11.87 1.61 -9.88
CA ASP A 234 -11.26 2.43 -8.84
C ASP A 234 -9.98 3.13 -9.35
N LEU A 235 -9.54 4.12 -8.60
CA LEU A 235 -8.37 4.94 -8.89
C LEU A 235 -7.25 4.58 -7.94
N ARG A 236 -6.05 4.32 -8.46
CA ARG A 236 -4.83 4.26 -7.66
C ARG A 236 -4.08 5.56 -7.79
N THR A 237 -3.99 6.33 -6.73
CA THR A 237 -3.07 7.46 -6.64
C THR A 237 -1.78 7.02 -5.97
N HIS A 238 -0.66 7.58 -6.43
CA HIS A 238 0.66 7.34 -5.86
C HIS A 238 1.28 8.68 -5.51
N LEU A 239 1.52 8.90 -4.22
CA LEU A 239 2.09 10.14 -3.70
C LEU A 239 3.41 9.86 -3.01
N GLN A 240 4.36 10.80 -3.13
CA GLN A 240 5.62 10.78 -2.39
C GLN A 240 6.01 12.17 -1.90
N ARG A 241 6.84 12.23 -0.87
CA ARG A 241 7.37 13.49 -0.35
C ARG A 241 8.66 13.85 -1.06
N ASN A 242 8.77 15.11 -1.42
CA ASN A 242 9.90 15.69 -2.14
C ASN A 242 10.94 16.30 -1.17
N ARG A 243 11.96 16.98 -1.74
CA ARG A 243 13.07 17.65 -1.05
C ARG A 243 12.63 18.72 -0.04
N ARG A 244 11.38 19.23 -0.15
CA ARG A 244 10.80 20.21 0.77
C ARG A 244 9.90 19.55 1.83
N GLY A 245 9.83 18.22 1.85
CA GLY A 245 8.92 17.46 2.70
C GLY A 245 7.44 17.59 2.31
N LYS A 246 7.12 18.14 1.12
CA LYS A 246 5.75 18.27 0.62
C LYS A 246 5.37 17.03 -0.19
N TRP A 247 4.09 16.68 -0.14
CA TRP A 247 3.54 15.61 -0.97
C TRP A 247 3.48 16.03 -2.44
N GLU A 248 3.81 15.09 -3.31
CA GLU A 248 3.78 15.23 -4.76
C GLU A 248 3.05 14.04 -5.35
N GLN A 249 2.14 14.31 -6.28
CA GLN A 249 1.43 13.28 -7.04
C GLN A 249 2.35 12.69 -8.10
N VAL A 250 2.71 11.42 -7.96
CA VAL A 250 3.57 10.71 -8.91
C VAL A 250 2.76 10.08 -10.03
N ALA A 251 1.62 9.48 -9.68
CA ALA A 251 0.78 8.80 -10.65
C ALA A 251 -0.69 8.77 -10.23
N LEU A 252 -1.56 8.75 -11.23
CA LEU A 252 -2.96 8.36 -11.14
C LEU A 252 -3.20 7.26 -12.18
N VAL A 253 -3.67 6.11 -11.72
CA VAL A 253 -3.99 4.97 -12.59
C VAL A 253 -5.43 4.54 -12.35
N VAL A 254 -6.22 4.50 -13.40
CA VAL A 254 -7.57 3.95 -13.38
C VAL A 254 -7.47 2.42 -13.47
N LYS A 255 -8.02 1.72 -12.49
CA LYS A 255 -8.07 0.26 -12.49
C LYS A 255 -9.48 -0.20 -12.82
N ARG A 256 -9.62 -1.07 -13.81
CA ARG A 256 -10.87 -1.77 -14.10
C ARG A 256 -10.71 -3.24 -13.74
N GLY A 257 -11.57 -3.73 -12.86
CA GLY A 257 -11.64 -5.15 -12.50
C GLY A 257 -12.15 -6.03 -13.64
N ARG A 258 -12.00 -7.32 -13.50
CA ARG A 258 -12.67 -8.30 -14.39
C ARG A 258 -14.19 -8.14 -14.30
N PRO A 259 -14.93 -8.42 -15.39
CA PRO A 259 -16.39 -8.44 -15.33
C PRO A 259 -16.90 -9.30 -14.17
N ASN A 260 -17.90 -8.77 -13.44
CA ASN A 260 -18.52 -9.41 -12.29
C ASN A 260 -17.60 -9.72 -11.09
N SER A 261 -16.36 -9.23 -11.08
CA SER A 261 -15.48 -9.36 -9.90
C SER A 261 -15.94 -8.45 -8.78
N ILE A 262 -15.81 -8.93 -7.54
CA ILE A 262 -16.06 -8.11 -6.34
C ILE A 262 -14.94 -7.10 -6.06
N VAL A 263 -13.78 -7.25 -6.71
CA VAL A 263 -12.60 -6.39 -6.55
C VAL A 263 -12.11 -5.89 -7.90
N SER A 264 -11.62 -4.65 -7.95
CA SER A 264 -11.00 -4.00 -9.11
C SER A 264 -9.50 -4.32 -9.26
N ASN A 265 -8.99 -5.31 -8.54
CA ASN A 265 -7.57 -5.53 -8.36
C ASN A 265 -6.86 -5.95 -9.66
N TYR A 266 -5.84 -5.16 -10.08
CA TYR A 266 -5.00 -5.46 -11.25
C TYR A 266 -4.37 -6.86 -11.20
N HIS A 267 -3.86 -7.27 -10.03
CA HIS A 267 -3.29 -8.62 -9.84
C HIS A 267 -4.30 -9.76 -9.92
N ALA A 268 -5.60 -9.45 -9.92
CA ALA A 268 -6.66 -10.42 -10.15
C ALA A 268 -7.09 -10.47 -11.63
N GLY A 269 -6.30 -9.87 -12.53
CA GLY A 269 -6.52 -9.85 -13.97
C GLY A 269 -7.41 -8.70 -14.45
N GLY A 270 -7.46 -7.61 -13.70
CA GLY A 270 -8.00 -6.33 -14.16
C GLY A 270 -7.07 -5.64 -15.15
N SER A 271 -7.53 -4.58 -15.78
CA SER A 271 -6.77 -3.71 -16.67
C SER A 271 -6.45 -2.37 -16.00
N ARG A 272 -5.41 -1.70 -16.51
CA ARG A 272 -5.01 -0.35 -16.11
C ARG A 272 -5.21 0.61 -17.28
N HIS A 273 -5.67 1.80 -16.97
CA HIS A 273 -5.95 2.86 -17.92
C HIS A 273 -5.56 4.20 -17.33
N ASP A 274 -5.54 5.25 -18.16
CA ASP A 274 -5.37 6.64 -17.74
C ASP A 274 -6.73 7.32 -17.47
N TRP A 275 -6.67 8.57 -17.03
CA TRP A 275 -7.86 9.37 -16.75
C TRP A 275 -8.66 9.68 -18.02
N LYS A 276 -7.99 9.93 -19.15
CA LYS A 276 -8.63 10.22 -20.43
C LYS A 276 -9.49 9.05 -20.91
N TRP A 277 -8.99 7.82 -20.75
CA TRP A 277 -9.79 6.62 -21.03
C TRP A 277 -11.07 6.60 -20.17
N LEU A 278 -11.00 6.98 -18.88
CA LEU A 278 -12.18 7.01 -18.02
C LEU A 278 -13.20 8.05 -18.50
N GLU A 279 -12.75 9.25 -18.86
CA GLU A 279 -13.62 10.29 -19.41
C GLU A 279 -14.31 9.84 -20.69
N GLU A 280 -13.60 9.15 -21.58
CA GLU A 280 -14.15 8.59 -22.81
C GLU A 280 -15.14 7.46 -22.54
N ALA A 281 -14.80 6.55 -21.61
CA ALA A 281 -15.62 5.39 -21.28
C ALA A 281 -16.97 5.73 -20.63
N VAL A 282 -17.06 6.84 -19.89
CA VAL A 282 -18.34 7.29 -19.29
C VAL A 282 -19.07 8.33 -20.13
N ARG A 283 -18.54 8.71 -21.29
CA ARG A 283 -19.15 9.70 -22.16
C ARG A 283 -20.54 9.25 -22.63
N GLY A 284 -21.56 10.05 -22.35
CA GLY A 284 -22.95 9.72 -22.66
C GLY A 284 -23.68 8.89 -21.59
N GLU A 285 -22.98 8.43 -20.54
CA GLU A 285 -23.61 7.82 -19.38
C GLU A 285 -24.11 8.85 -18.36
N ARG A 286 -25.04 8.45 -17.49
CA ARG A 286 -25.49 9.27 -16.35
C ARG A 286 -24.46 9.19 -15.17
N THR A 287 -23.19 9.23 -15.49
CA THR A 287 -22.09 9.16 -14.52
C THR A 287 -21.37 10.48 -14.47
N ARG A 288 -21.32 11.11 -13.31
CA ARG A 288 -20.53 12.33 -13.08
C ARG A 288 -19.10 11.94 -12.72
N LEU A 289 -18.12 12.58 -13.34
CA LEU A 289 -16.73 12.50 -12.89
C LEU A 289 -16.36 13.74 -12.05
N PRO A 290 -15.54 13.60 -11.00
CA PRO A 290 -14.92 14.73 -10.35
C PRO A 290 -13.91 15.38 -11.31
N LYS A 291 -13.51 16.60 -11.05
CA LYS A 291 -12.34 17.17 -11.70
C LYS A 291 -11.08 16.43 -11.25
N LEU A 292 -10.10 16.35 -12.12
CA LEU A 292 -8.82 15.68 -11.80
C LEU A 292 -8.14 16.32 -10.57
N ASP A 293 -8.20 17.65 -10.44
CA ASP A 293 -7.67 18.38 -9.29
C ASP A 293 -8.37 17.98 -7.98
N GLU A 294 -9.68 17.69 -8.00
CA GLU A 294 -10.41 17.21 -6.81
C GLU A 294 -9.90 15.84 -6.33
N VAL A 295 -9.47 14.98 -7.27
CA VAL A 295 -8.84 13.69 -6.93
C VAL A 295 -7.48 13.91 -6.28
N PHE A 296 -6.68 14.84 -6.81
CA PHE A 296 -5.36 15.17 -6.27
C PHE A 296 -5.44 15.86 -4.92
N ASP A 297 -6.32 16.83 -4.77
CA ASP A 297 -6.55 17.54 -3.50
C ASP A 297 -6.98 16.60 -2.39
N LEU A 298 -7.93 15.71 -2.66
CA LEU A 298 -8.35 14.71 -1.69
C LEU A 298 -7.19 13.77 -1.33
N SER A 299 -6.43 13.32 -2.32
CA SER A 299 -5.28 12.44 -2.11
C SER A 299 -4.21 13.10 -1.23
N GLU A 300 -3.89 14.37 -1.49
CA GLU A 300 -2.91 15.12 -0.69
C GLU A 300 -3.42 15.38 0.74
N ARG A 301 -4.68 15.73 0.92
CA ARG A 301 -5.29 15.90 2.24
C ARG A 301 -5.23 14.63 3.07
N ILE A 302 -5.55 13.48 2.46
CA ILE A 302 -5.41 12.17 3.10
C ILE A 302 -3.93 11.93 3.49
N ALA A 303 -3.00 12.17 2.59
CA ALA A 303 -1.57 11.96 2.84
C ALA A 303 -1.03 12.86 3.96
N ARG A 304 -1.48 14.10 4.04
CA ARG A 304 -1.15 15.04 5.13
C ARG A 304 -1.67 14.55 6.48
N SER A 305 -2.93 14.12 6.56
CA SER A 305 -3.53 13.56 7.79
C SER A 305 -2.73 12.37 8.32
N TYR A 306 -2.27 11.47 7.44
CA TYR A 306 -1.39 10.36 7.84
C TYR A 306 0.01 10.82 8.26
N THR A 307 0.51 11.92 7.70
CA THR A 307 1.82 12.49 8.09
C THR A 307 1.82 13.00 9.52
N GLU A 308 0.72 13.52 10.03
CA GLU A 308 0.58 13.96 11.42
C GLU A 308 0.81 12.79 12.40
N LYS A 309 0.34 11.61 12.07
CA LYS A 309 0.52 10.38 12.88
C LYS A 309 1.85 9.67 12.60
N ALA A 310 2.39 9.83 11.41
CA ALA A 310 3.64 9.21 10.95
C ALA A 310 4.52 10.22 10.22
N PRO A 311 5.21 11.14 10.94
CA PRO A 311 5.96 12.26 10.33
C PRO A 311 7.05 11.86 9.33
N ARG A 312 7.58 10.64 9.43
CA ARG A 312 8.60 10.07 8.53
C ARG A 312 8.00 9.22 7.40
N LEU A 313 6.69 9.30 7.18
CA LEU A 313 6.04 8.68 6.03
C LEU A 313 6.48 9.39 4.75
N ALA A 314 6.98 8.63 3.76
CA ALA A 314 7.55 9.16 2.53
C ALA A 314 6.72 8.85 1.29
N ALA A 315 5.96 7.76 1.29
CA ALA A 315 5.18 7.32 0.14
C ALA A 315 3.82 6.76 0.57
N LEU A 316 2.80 7.02 -0.22
CA LEU A 316 1.45 6.47 -0.07
C LEU A 316 0.88 6.08 -1.43
N GLY A 317 0.20 4.94 -1.44
CA GLY A 317 -0.75 4.59 -2.50
C GLY A 317 -2.14 4.56 -1.92
N LEU A 318 -3.06 5.31 -2.50
CA LEU A 318 -4.45 5.31 -2.10
C LEU A 318 -5.27 4.57 -3.17
N ASP A 319 -6.20 3.74 -2.72
CA ASP A 319 -7.24 3.20 -3.59
C ASP A 319 -8.50 4.02 -3.34
N LEU A 320 -8.91 4.82 -4.34
CA LEU A 320 -10.10 5.64 -4.31
C LEU A 320 -11.18 5.03 -5.19
N GLY A 321 -12.32 4.70 -4.59
CA GLY A 321 -13.53 4.34 -5.33
C GLY A 321 -14.21 5.57 -5.89
N LEU A 322 -14.94 5.42 -6.98
CA LEU A 322 -15.75 6.45 -7.60
C LEU A 322 -17.18 5.95 -7.76
N ASP A 323 -18.16 6.65 -7.18
CA ASP A 323 -19.57 6.36 -7.39
C ASP A 323 -20.16 7.14 -8.59
N ARG A 324 -21.41 6.85 -8.96
CA ARG A 324 -22.07 7.48 -10.11
C ARG A 324 -22.33 8.98 -9.94
N GLN A 325 -22.34 9.47 -8.70
CA GLN A 325 -22.52 10.88 -8.36
C GLN A 325 -21.22 11.66 -8.44
N GLY A 326 -20.10 10.98 -8.69
CA GLY A 326 -18.76 11.58 -8.73
C GLY A 326 -18.11 11.72 -7.37
N LYS A 327 -18.69 11.11 -6.33
CA LYS A 327 -18.08 11.11 -5.00
C LYS A 327 -16.92 10.12 -4.95
N LEU A 328 -15.81 10.59 -4.40
CA LEU A 328 -14.63 9.79 -4.14
C LEU A 328 -14.72 9.11 -2.76
N TRP A 329 -14.34 7.83 -2.71
CA TRP A 329 -14.36 7.00 -1.53
C TRP A 329 -12.98 6.39 -1.26
N LEU A 330 -12.40 6.63 -0.09
CA LEU A 330 -11.14 6.01 0.32
C LEU A 330 -11.37 4.54 0.67
N LEU A 331 -10.94 3.63 -0.19
CA LEU A 331 -11.15 2.19 -0.04
C LEU A 331 -10.01 1.46 0.67
N ASP A 332 -8.75 1.90 0.43
CA ASP A 332 -7.55 1.34 1.06
C ASP A 332 -6.38 2.33 1.03
N VAL A 333 -5.47 2.17 2.01
CA VAL A 333 -4.24 2.98 2.14
C VAL A 333 -3.04 2.06 2.24
N ASN A 334 -2.01 2.33 1.46
CA ASN A 334 -0.80 1.53 1.43
C ASN A 334 0.45 2.41 1.54
N ALA A 335 1.18 2.31 2.65
CA ALA A 335 2.45 3.02 2.85
C ALA A 335 3.61 2.47 2.02
N ARG A 336 3.45 1.31 1.40
CA ARG A 336 4.44 0.70 0.51
C ARG A 336 3.77 0.29 -0.79
N PRO A 337 3.34 1.28 -1.58
CA PRO A 337 2.62 1.01 -2.81
C PRO A 337 3.49 0.23 -3.80
N GLY A 338 2.90 -0.82 -4.39
CA GLY A 338 3.55 -1.56 -5.47
C GLY A 338 3.79 -0.67 -6.69
N ARG A 339 4.94 -0.84 -7.33
CA ARG A 339 5.37 -0.02 -8.48
C ARG A 339 5.09 -0.66 -9.84
N ASN A 340 4.63 -1.90 -9.86
CA ASN A 340 4.34 -2.67 -11.09
C ASN A 340 3.13 -2.14 -11.89
N ILE A 341 2.42 -1.17 -11.36
CA ILE A 341 1.35 -0.45 -12.07
C ILE A 341 1.84 0.90 -12.65
N LEU A 342 3.05 1.32 -12.31
CA LEU A 342 3.70 2.54 -12.78
C LEU A 342 4.46 2.26 -14.07
N ASP A 343 4.62 3.29 -14.90
CA ASP A 343 5.55 3.28 -16.04
C ASP A 343 7.00 3.55 -15.60
N ALA A 344 7.93 3.54 -16.56
CA ALA A 344 9.35 3.69 -16.28
C ALA A 344 9.71 5.07 -15.70
N ASP A 345 9.09 6.14 -16.22
CA ASP A 345 9.35 7.52 -15.78
C ASP A 345 8.80 7.76 -14.37
N GLN A 346 7.61 7.24 -14.08
CA GLN A 346 7.01 7.27 -12.76
C GLN A 346 7.85 6.49 -11.73
N VAL A 347 8.43 5.35 -12.13
CA VAL A 347 9.34 4.57 -11.27
C VAL A 347 10.64 5.33 -11.02
N ALA A 348 11.19 6.01 -12.03
CA ALA A 348 12.35 6.87 -11.89
C ALA A 348 12.05 8.04 -10.94
N ARG A 349 10.92 8.73 -11.13
CA ARG A 349 10.50 9.82 -10.24
C ARG A 349 10.31 9.35 -8.79
N CYS A 350 9.79 8.16 -8.58
CA CYS A 350 9.72 7.55 -7.25
C CYS A 350 11.11 7.40 -6.59
N ALA A 351 12.12 7.03 -7.35
CA ALA A 351 13.48 6.88 -6.84
C ALA A 351 14.09 8.24 -6.48
N GLU A 352 13.91 9.24 -7.32
CA GLU A 352 14.34 10.63 -7.07
C GLU A 352 13.73 11.17 -5.78
N LEU A 353 12.40 11.09 -5.64
CA LEU A 353 11.68 11.58 -4.46
C LEU A 353 12.11 10.87 -3.17
N HIS A 354 12.47 9.58 -3.21
CA HIS A 354 13.03 8.91 -2.05
C HIS A 354 14.39 9.47 -1.64
N ALA A 355 15.28 9.75 -2.61
CA ALA A 355 16.58 10.37 -2.35
C ALA A 355 16.42 11.82 -1.88
N GLU A 356 15.55 12.59 -2.49
CA GLU A 356 15.19 13.95 -2.09
C GLU A 356 14.70 14.01 -0.65
N PHE A 357 13.78 13.12 -0.28
CA PHE A 357 13.22 13.08 1.07
C PHE A 357 14.24 12.60 2.11
N ALA A 358 15.15 11.68 1.73
CA ALA A 358 16.24 11.29 2.59
C ALA A 358 17.16 12.49 2.91
N ALA A 359 17.54 13.25 1.89
CA ALA A 359 18.35 14.45 2.08
C ALA A 359 17.61 15.53 2.91
N TYR A 360 16.30 15.71 2.71
CA TYR A 360 15.48 16.60 3.56
C TYR A 360 15.50 16.21 5.04
N LEU A 361 15.46 14.92 5.36
CA LEU A 361 15.48 14.44 6.74
C LEU A 361 16.85 14.56 7.42
N LEU A 362 17.94 14.54 6.64
CA LEU A 362 19.30 14.72 7.18
C LEU A 362 19.64 16.17 7.52
N GLU A 363 18.91 17.15 6.96
CA GLU A 363 19.10 18.57 7.21
C GLU A 363 18.33 19.07 8.42
N ARG A 364 17.55 18.22 9.07
CA ARG A 364 16.71 18.53 10.23
C ARG A 364 17.11 17.76 11.46
#